data_d537f383b30a5ea8a94aa061aaf96037
#
_entry.id   d537f383b30a5ea8a94aa061aaf96037
#
_cell.length_a   1.000
_cell.length_b   1.000
_cell.length_c   1.000
_cell.angle_alpha   90.00
_cell.angle_beta   90.00
_cell.angle_gamma   90.00
#
_symmetry.space_group_name_H-M   'P 1'
#
loop_
_entity.id
_entity.type
_entity.pdbx_description
1 polymer ?
#
loop_
_entity_poly.entity_id
_entity_poly.type
_entity_poly.pdbx_seq_one_letter_code
_entity_poly.pdbx_strand_id
1 'polypeptide(L)'
;MKSIYKGEEINELILASASSKERKIEMIDMGNSFRKIMKDSWELSLPENTSFIYCLAKAGLHFDIKFDDLIKFYLQSFISNLINTCVKHIPMSQKDGQTLNFIFINQIQEFLTHSDKLTLNHIGTTFFIGDIYAI
;
A
#
# COMPACT_ATOMS: atom_id res chain seq x y z
N MET A 1 -6.80 -3.49 -2.51
CA MET A 1 -7.69 -2.40 -2.05
C MET A 1 -8.94 -2.22 -2.92
N LYS A 2 -8.83 -2.13 -4.23
CA LYS A 2 -10.01 -1.93 -5.12
C LYS A 2 -11.10 -2.99 -4.95
N SER A 3 -10.73 -4.26 -4.83
CA SER A 3 -11.68 -5.36 -4.57
C SER A 3 -12.41 -5.21 -3.23
N ILE A 4 -11.74 -4.74 -2.19
CA ILE A 4 -12.36 -4.49 -0.87
C ILE A 4 -13.40 -3.37 -0.98
N TYR A 5 -13.13 -2.34 -1.77
CA TYR A 5 -14.10 -1.27 -2.05
C TYR A 5 -15.33 -1.76 -2.83
N LYS A 6 -15.21 -2.88 -3.54
CA LYS A 6 -16.34 -3.57 -4.18
C LYS A 6 -17.06 -4.57 -3.27
N GLY A 7 -16.68 -4.66 -2.00
CA GLY A 7 -17.29 -5.54 -1.02
C GLY A 7 -16.70 -6.96 -0.97
N GLU A 8 -15.57 -7.20 -1.62
CA GLU A 8 -14.91 -8.50 -1.62
C GLU A 8 -14.09 -8.71 -0.34
N GLU A 9 -14.26 -9.84 0.32
CA GLU A 9 -13.49 -10.24 1.49
C GLU A 9 -12.25 -11.04 1.04
N ILE A 10 -11.13 -10.35 0.85
CA ILE A 10 -9.92 -10.92 0.24
C ILE A 10 -8.68 -10.90 1.16
N ASN A 11 -8.86 -10.69 2.47
CA ASN A 11 -7.72 -10.62 3.39
C ASN A 11 -6.82 -11.87 3.32
N GLU A 12 -7.42 -13.06 3.28
CA GLU A 12 -6.66 -14.32 3.18
C GLU A 12 -5.85 -14.39 1.87
N LEU A 13 -6.41 -13.90 0.77
CA LEU A 13 -5.70 -13.83 -0.50
C LEU A 13 -4.52 -12.85 -0.43
N ILE A 14 -4.70 -11.70 0.20
CA ILE A 14 -3.63 -10.72 0.42
C ILE A 14 -2.51 -11.35 1.25
N LEU A 15 -2.83 -12.02 2.36
CA LEU A 15 -1.86 -12.67 3.22
C LEU A 15 -1.16 -13.85 2.51
N ALA A 16 -1.88 -14.60 1.68
CA ALA A 16 -1.31 -15.68 0.88
C ALA A 16 -0.35 -15.19 -0.21
N SER A 17 -0.48 -13.93 -0.65
CA SER A 17 0.42 -13.32 -1.63
C SER A 17 1.77 -12.88 -1.05
N ALA A 18 1.97 -12.99 0.27
CA ALA A 18 3.23 -12.63 0.91
C ALA A 18 4.37 -13.51 0.38
N SER A 19 5.51 -12.92 0.06
CA SER A 19 6.68 -13.59 -0.50
C SER A 19 7.40 -14.52 0.48
N SER A 20 7.19 -14.31 1.79
CA SER A 20 7.77 -15.11 2.86
C SER A 20 6.88 -15.12 4.10
N LYS A 21 7.19 -16.04 5.04
CA LYS A 21 6.53 -16.10 6.34
C LYS A 21 6.74 -14.82 7.15
N GLU A 22 7.95 -14.30 7.12
CA GLU A 22 8.34 -13.06 7.81
C GLU A 22 7.56 -11.87 7.25
N ARG A 23 7.42 -11.79 5.93
CA ARG A 23 6.62 -10.75 5.28
C ARG A 23 5.15 -10.84 5.67
N LYS A 24 4.60 -12.04 5.77
CA LYS A 24 3.22 -12.25 6.24
C LYS A 24 3.03 -11.75 7.67
N ILE A 25 3.97 -12.06 8.58
CA ILE A 25 3.95 -11.58 9.96
C ILE A 25 3.99 -10.05 9.99
N GLU A 26 4.90 -9.44 9.26
CA GLU A 26 5.00 -7.97 9.15
C GLU A 26 3.70 -7.32 8.69
N MET A 27 3.05 -7.89 7.67
CA MET A 27 1.77 -7.39 7.15
C MET A 27 0.67 -7.41 8.22
N ILE A 28 0.62 -8.45 9.05
CA ILE A 28 -0.33 -8.59 10.14
C ILE A 28 0.00 -7.63 11.28
N ASP A 29 1.28 -7.52 11.67
CA ASP A 29 1.71 -6.63 12.75
C ASP A 29 1.43 -5.15 12.42
N MET A 30 1.67 -4.75 11.18
CA MET A 30 1.31 -3.42 10.70
C MET A 30 -0.21 -3.20 10.73
N GLY A 31 -1.00 -4.18 10.33
CA GLY A 31 -2.45 -4.15 10.40
C GLY A 31 -2.96 -4.00 11.83
N ASN A 32 -2.43 -4.79 12.76
CA ASN A 32 -2.79 -4.72 14.18
C ASN A 32 -2.41 -3.39 14.82
N SER A 33 -1.24 -2.83 14.46
CA SER A 33 -0.81 -1.51 14.93
C SER A 33 -1.73 -0.40 14.42
N PHE A 34 -2.08 -0.42 13.15
CA PHE A 34 -3.02 0.53 12.55
C PHE A 34 -4.42 0.42 13.17
N ARG A 35 -4.91 -0.80 13.37
CA ARG A 35 -6.20 -1.08 14.03
C ARG A 35 -6.25 -0.47 15.42
N LYS A 36 -5.17 -0.59 16.20
CA LYS A 36 -5.08 -0.01 17.54
C LYS A 36 -5.23 1.51 17.50
N ILE A 37 -4.50 2.17 16.60
CA ILE A 37 -4.59 3.63 16.42
C ILE A 37 -6.01 4.05 16.02
N MET A 38 -6.64 3.33 15.08
CA MET A 38 -8.00 3.61 14.63
C MET A 38 -9.01 3.48 15.78
N LYS A 39 -8.86 2.45 16.62
CA LYS A 39 -9.72 2.27 17.79
C LYS A 39 -9.54 3.36 18.83
N ASP A 40 -8.27 3.66 19.17
CA ASP A 40 -7.95 4.58 20.27
C ASP A 40 -8.22 6.05 19.93
N SER A 41 -8.01 6.44 18.66
CA SER A 41 -8.10 7.85 18.23
C SER A 41 -9.36 8.18 17.43
N TRP A 42 -9.97 7.19 16.78
CA TRP A 42 -11.09 7.40 15.86
C TRP A 42 -12.33 6.55 16.19
N GLU A 43 -12.27 5.81 17.30
CA GLU A 43 -13.36 4.91 17.75
C GLU A 43 -13.78 3.88 16.70
N LEU A 44 -12.92 3.60 15.72
CA LEU A 44 -13.18 2.64 14.65
C LEU A 44 -12.63 1.27 15.00
N SER A 45 -13.50 0.28 15.12
CA SER A 45 -13.11 -1.13 15.30
C SER A 45 -12.88 -1.80 13.94
N LEU A 46 -11.67 -2.30 13.73
CA LEU A 46 -11.25 -3.07 12.55
C LEU A 46 -10.94 -4.52 12.94
N PRO A 47 -11.05 -5.48 12.00
CA PRO A 47 -10.77 -6.89 12.26
C PRO A 47 -9.34 -7.13 12.75
N GLU A 48 -9.18 -8.11 13.63
CA GLU A 48 -7.85 -8.55 14.12
C GLU A 48 -7.15 -9.47 13.13
N ASN A 49 -5.82 -9.50 13.21
CA ASN A 49 -4.97 -10.38 12.42
C ASN A 49 -5.19 -10.25 10.90
N THR A 50 -5.47 -9.04 10.46
CA THR A 50 -5.62 -8.70 9.05
C THR A 50 -4.45 -7.85 8.55
N SER A 51 -4.22 -7.87 7.25
CA SER A 51 -3.16 -7.06 6.65
C SER A 51 -3.43 -5.57 6.78
N PHE A 52 -2.35 -4.77 6.84
CA PHE A 52 -2.47 -3.31 6.86
C PHE A 52 -3.29 -2.76 5.68
N ILE A 53 -3.08 -3.29 4.48
CA ILE A 53 -3.81 -2.85 3.27
C ILE A 53 -5.32 -3.12 3.40
N TYR A 54 -5.68 -4.27 3.98
CA TYR A 54 -7.08 -4.59 4.24
C TYR A 54 -7.71 -3.62 5.26
N CYS A 55 -7.02 -3.39 6.38
CA CYS A 55 -7.45 -2.44 7.39
C CYS A 55 -7.60 -1.01 6.85
N LEU A 56 -6.63 -0.56 6.04
CA LEU A 56 -6.65 0.76 5.42
C LEU A 56 -7.85 0.92 4.47
N ALA A 57 -8.14 -0.09 3.65
CA ALA A 57 -9.28 -0.07 2.75
C ALA A 57 -10.62 -0.05 3.52
N LYS A 58 -10.74 -0.84 4.59
CA LYS A 58 -11.95 -0.83 5.45
C LYS A 58 -12.13 0.52 6.16
N ALA A 59 -11.06 1.13 6.64
CA ALA A 59 -11.11 2.48 7.21
C ALA A 59 -11.51 3.52 6.16
N GLY A 60 -10.96 3.44 4.95
CA GLY A 60 -11.34 4.32 3.84
C GLY A 60 -12.83 4.23 3.50
N LEU A 61 -13.38 3.01 3.47
CA LEU A 61 -14.81 2.80 3.27
C LEU A 61 -15.65 3.39 4.42
N HIS A 62 -15.21 3.20 5.66
CA HIS A 62 -15.93 3.71 6.82
C HIS A 62 -16.01 5.25 6.81
N PHE A 63 -14.94 5.93 6.42
CA PHE A 63 -14.88 7.39 6.35
C PHE A 63 -15.32 7.97 4.99
N ASP A 64 -15.91 7.14 4.13
CA ASP A 64 -16.39 7.52 2.80
C ASP A 64 -15.30 8.21 1.92
N ILE A 65 -14.07 7.74 2.05
CA ILE A 65 -12.96 8.21 1.23
C ILE A 65 -13.03 7.51 -0.12
N LYS A 66 -13.00 8.27 -1.21
CA LYS A 66 -12.97 7.70 -2.56
C LYS A 66 -11.71 6.84 -2.75
N PHE A 67 -11.87 5.70 -3.42
CA PHE A 67 -10.77 4.78 -3.67
C PHE A 67 -9.57 5.44 -4.33
N ASP A 68 -9.81 6.28 -5.35
CA ASP A 68 -8.72 6.94 -6.09
C ASP A 68 -7.91 7.89 -5.20
N ASP A 69 -8.56 8.59 -4.28
CA ASP A 69 -7.89 9.46 -3.32
C ASP A 69 -7.10 8.64 -2.30
N LEU A 70 -7.68 7.57 -1.76
CA LEU A 70 -7.02 6.71 -0.79
C LEU A 70 -5.74 6.10 -1.36
N ILE A 71 -5.82 5.50 -2.54
CA ILE A 71 -4.65 4.85 -3.16
C ILE A 71 -3.57 5.86 -3.56
N LYS A 72 -3.97 7.01 -4.06
CA LYS A 72 -3.05 8.09 -4.41
C LYS A 72 -2.25 8.56 -3.20
N PHE A 73 -2.90 8.88 -2.10
CA PHE A 73 -2.24 9.34 -0.87
C PHE A 73 -1.43 8.23 -0.20
N TYR A 74 -1.90 6.99 -0.25
CA TYR A 74 -1.14 5.84 0.25
C TYR A 74 0.19 5.68 -0.50
N LEU A 75 0.17 5.68 -1.84
CA LEU A 75 1.38 5.56 -2.65
C LEU A 75 2.32 6.76 -2.46
N GLN A 76 1.78 7.96 -2.37
CA GLN A 76 2.57 9.16 -2.09
C GLN A 76 3.28 9.06 -0.74
N SER A 77 2.57 8.63 0.31
CA SER A 77 3.15 8.46 1.65
C SER A 77 4.24 7.39 1.65
N PHE A 78 4.00 6.26 0.98
CA PHE A 78 4.95 5.17 0.87
C PHE A 78 6.26 5.61 0.20
N ILE A 79 6.16 6.28 -0.95
CA ILE A 79 7.32 6.79 -1.70
C ILE A 79 8.05 7.87 -0.90
N SER A 80 7.32 8.79 -0.27
CA SER A 80 7.91 9.85 0.57
C SER A 80 8.70 9.27 1.74
N ASN A 81 8.20 8.20 2.37
CA ASN A 81 8.91 7.52 3.46
C ASN A 81 10.20 6.85 2.96
N LEU A 82 10.18 6.23 1.78
CA LEU A 82 11.40 5.66 1.16
C LEU A 82 12.43 6.76 0.86
N ILE A 83 12.02 7.87 0.26
CA ILE A 83 12.91 9.00 -0.07
C ILE A 83 13.49 9.60 1.21
N ASN A 84 12.70 9.81 2.25
CA ASN A 84 13.17 10.32 3.53
C ASN A 84 14.20 9.39 4.17
N THR A 85 14.02 8.08 4.03
CA THR A 85 15.00 7.08 4.48
C THR A 85 16.30 7.21 3.69
N CYS A 86 16.22 7.37 2.37
CA CYS A 86 17.39 7.60 1.53
C CYS A 86 18.14 8.89 1.91
N VAL A 87 17.43 10.00 2.12
CA VAL A 87 18.03 11.27 2.55
C VAL A 87 18.80 11.14 3.88
N LYS A 88 18.31 10.29 4.79
CA LYS A 88 18.96 10.06 6.10
C LYS A 88 20.20 9.17 6.01
N HIS A 89 20.22 8.21 5.11
CA HIS A 89 21.22 7.13 5.10
C HIS A 89 22.16 7.14 3.89
N ILE A 90 21.84 7.92 2.87
CA ILE A 90 22.64 8.07 1.64
C ILE A 90 23.02 9.56 1.53
N PRO A 91 24.18 9.91 0.93
CA PRO A 91 24.58 11.31 0.71
C PRO A 91 23.69 11.97 -0.37
N MET A 92 22.46 12.24 0.00
CA MET A 92 21.44 12.91 -0.80
C MET A 92 20.96 14.17 -0.06
N SER A 93 20.89 15.30 -0.77
CA SER A 93 20.41 16.54 -0.15
C SER A 93 18.89 16.52 0.06
N GLN A 94 18.41 17.32 1.00
CA GLN A 94 16.95 17.51 1.18
C GLN A 94 16.29 18.07 -0.08
N LYS A 95 16.99 18.92 -0.82
CA LYS A 95 16.51 19.45 -2.10
C LYS A 95 16.30 18.35 -3.13
N ASP A 96 17.27 17.43 -3.25
CA ASP A 96 17.15 16.29 -4.17
C ASP A 96 16.00 15.37 -3.77
N GLY A 97 15.82 15.11 -2.46
CA GLY A 97 14.70 14.37 -1.92
C GLY A 97 13.36 14.99 -2.28
N GLN A 98 13.20 16.31 -2.15
CA GLN A 98 11.98 17.02 -2.53
C GLN A 98 11.75 17.00 -4.05
N THR A 99 12.80 17.10 -4.85
CA THR A 99 12.71 16.98 -6.30
C THR A 99 12.21 15.60 -6.73
N LEU A 100 12.73 14.53 -6.10
CA LEU A 100 12.25 13.16 -6.33
C LEU A 100 10.77 12.99 -5.94
N ASN A 101 10.37 13.52 -4.79
CA ASN A 101 8.97 13.50 -4.37
C ASN A 101 8.05 14.13 -5.42
N PHE A 102 8.43 15.29 -5.95
CA PHE A 102 7.66 15.98 -6.98
C PHE A 102 7.54 15.14 -8.27
N ILE A 103 8.63 14.51 -8.70
CA ILE A 103 8.64 13.64 -9.89
C ILE A 103 7.69 12.45 -9.66
N PHE A 104 7.79 11.77 -8.52
CA PHE A 104 6.98 10.58 -8.23
C PHE A 104 5.50 10.89 -8.05
N ILE A 105 5.14 12.05 -7.48
CA ILE A 105 3.74 12.48 -7.39
C ILE A 105 3.09 12.53 -8.78
N ASN A 106 3.80 13.06 -9.77
CA ASN A 106 3.30 13.11 -11.15
C ASN A 106 3.19 11.72 -11.79
N GLN A 107 4.12 10.82 -11.49
CA GLN A 107 4.11 9.44 -12.02
C GLN A 107 3.05 8.55 -11.36
N ILE A 108 2.67 8.81 -10.12
CA ILE A 108 1.62 8.05 -9.43
C ILE A 108 0.31 8.07 -10.22
N GLN A 109 -0.08 9.20 -10.76
CA GLN A 109 -1.33 9.33 -11.52
C GLN A 109 -1.31 8.45 -12.78
N GLU A 110 -0.20 8.42 -13.49
CA GLU A 110 -0.02 7.57 -14.67
C GLU A 110 -0.05 6.09 -14.30
N PHE A 111 0.67 5.71 -13.24
CA PHE A 111 0.66 4.35 -12.71
C PHE A 111 -0.75 3.88 -12.35
N LEU A 112 -1.54 4.70 -11.66
CA LEU A 112 -2.91 4.38 -11.26
C LEU A 112 -3.82 4.16 -12.46
N THR A 113 -3.67 4.95 -13.51
CA THR A 113 -4.42 4.77 -14.76
C THR A 113 -4.16 3.41 -15.39
N HIS A 114 -2.92 2.93 -15.35
CA HIS A 114 -2.57 1.58 -15.84
C HIS A 114 -3.06 0.48 -14.89
N SER A 115 -2.97 0.68 -13.58
CA SER A 115 -3.37 -0.31 -12.58
C SER A 115 -4.88 -0.59 -12.59
N ASP A 116 -5.69 0.32 -13.08
CA ASP A 116 -7.14 0.12 -13.23
C ASP A 116 -7.51 -1.04 -14.16
N LYS A 117 -6.60 -1.43 -15.05
CA LYS A 117 -6.76 -2.57 -15.96
C LYS A 117 -6.44 -3.92 -15.32
N LEU A 118 -5.80 -3.92 -14.14
CA LEU A 118 -5.43 -5.13 -13.42
C LEU A 118 -6.64 -5.71 -12.68
N THR A 119 -6.73 -7.04 -12.66
CA THR A 119 -7.76 -7.80 -11.95
C THR A 119 -7.12 -8.77 -10.96
N LEU A 120 -7.92 -9.39 -10.08
CA LEU A 120 -7.45 -10.42 -9.16
C LEU A 120 -6.77 -11.60 -9.86
N ASN A 121 -7.12 -11.89 -11.11
CA ASN A 121 -6.50 -12.95 -11.91
C ASN A 121 -5.03 -12.69 -12.23
N HIS A 122 -4.54 -11.46 -12.05
CA HIS A 122 -3.12 -11.11 -12.23
C HIS A 122 -2.29 -11.31 -10.96
N ILE A 123 -2.92 -11.64 -9.81
CA ILE A 123 -2.21 -11.93 -8.56
C ILE A 123 -1.50 -13.27 -8.71
N GLY A 124 -0.22 -13.30 -8.36
CA GLY A 124 0.61 -14.52 -8.39
C GLY A 124 1.11 -14.92 -9.77
N THR A 125 0.89 -14.11 -10.81
CA THR A 125 1.60 -14.31 -12.08
C THR A 125 3.09 -14.05 -11.87
N THR A 126 3.93 -14.90 -12.44
CA THR A 126 5.40 -14.81 -12.37
C THR A 126 5.99 -13.61 -13.11
N PHE A 127 5.16 -12.63 -13.37
CA PHE A 127 5.50 -11.37 -14.00
C PHE A 127 6.77 -10.73 -13.39
N PHE A 128 6.93 -10.83 -12.08
CA PHE A 128 8.08 -10.27 -11.38
C PHE A 128 9.42 -10.93 -11.72
N ILE A 129 9.44 -12.22 -12.00
CA ILE A 129 10.71 -12.93 -12.24
C ILE A 129 11.21 -12.65 -13.65
N GLY A 130 10.32 -12.57 -14.63
CA GLY A 130 10.68 -12.24 -16.02
C GLY A 130 11.28 -10.86 -16.17
N ASP A 131 10.70 -9.86 -15.52
CA ASP A 131 11.14 -8.46 -15.65
C ASP A 131 12.42 -8.15 -14.89
N ILE A 132 12.69 -8.84 -13.77
CA ILE A 132 13.95 -8.71 -13.03
C ILE A 132 15.12 -9.28 -13.84
N TYR A 133 14.92 -10.34 -14.60
CA TYR A 133 15.95 -10.96 -15.43
C TYR A 133 16.03 -10.39 -16.85
N ALA A 134 15.07 -9.57 -17.28
CA ALA A 134 15.09 -8.88 -18.57
C ALA A 134 15.82 -7.52 -18.54
N ILE A 135 16.25 -7.09 -17.37
CA ILE A 135 17.12 -5.95 -17.15
C ILE A 135 18.57 -6.45 -17.14
#